data_210496a10781f6b165bed7adddde4207
#
_entry.id   210496a10781f6b165bed7adddde4207
#
_cell.length_a   1.000
_cell.length_b   1.000
_cell.length_c   1.000
_cell.angle_alpha   90.00
_cell.angle_beta   90.00
_cell.angle_gamma   90.00
#
_symmetry.space_group_name_H-M   'P 1'
#
loop_
_entity.id
_entity.type
_entity.pdbx_description
1 polymer ?
#
loop_
_entity_poly.entity_id
_entity_poly.type
_entity_poly.pdbx_seq_one_letter_code
_entity_poly.pdbx_strand_id
1 'polypeptide(L)'
;VGVVAYSGYTSSAKRNATLAQHEKAVKFIQNNLGLCDVQGGGTLELSSTRSFNCDLIANKGNIKNLNNVLIGHFLDLGWKNPYGETDPVIYAGTNSSQDRDGRMRIDETECPGGYSNGARIALWIKTHKEYYPVLIEKDGWCKN
;
A
#
# COMPACT_ATOMS: atom_id res chain seq x y z
N VAL A 1 -20.67 27.16 18.06
CA VAL A 1 -19.82 26.29 17.29
C VAL A 1 -20.68 25.54 16.27
N GLY A 2 -20.60 25.95 15.05
CA GLY A 2 -21.47 25.40 14.03
C GLY A 2 -20.99 24.05 13.50
N VAL A 3 -21.92 23.15 13.29
CA VAL A 3 -21.70 21.88 12.62
C VAL A 3 -21.15 22.11 11.20
N VAL A 4 -21.56 23.21 10.57
CA VAL A 4 -21.14 23.57 9.20
C VAL A 4 -19.64 23.83 9.12
N ALA A 5 -19.08 24.60 10.07
CA ALA A 5 -17.62 24.86 10.10
C ALA A 5 -16.83 23.59 10.32
N TYR A 6 -17.32 22.72 11.20
CA TYR A 6 -16.72 21.41 11.46
C TYR A 6 -16.75 20.53 10.20
N SER A 7 -17.86 20.51 9.48
CA SER A 7 -18.00 19.69 8.26
C SER A 7 -17.01 20.11 7.17
N GLY A 8 -16.81 21.42 6.95
CA GLY A 8 -15.84 21.91 5.99
C GLY A 8 -14.40 21.56 6.37
N TYR A 9 -14.05 21.77 7.63
CA TYR A 9 -12.77 21.37 8.18
C TYR A 9 -12.56 19.85 8.05
N THR A 10 -13.62 19.07 8.35
CA THR A 10 -13.56 17.62 8.29
C THR A 10 -13.26 17.11 6.87
N SER A 11 -13.78 17.75 5.82
CA SER A 11 -13.47 17.37 4.43
C SER A 11 -11.99 17.51 4.12
N SER A 12 -11.39 18.65 4.43
CA SER A 12 -9.96 18.85 4.25
C SER A 12 -9.14 17.91 5.13
N ALA A 13 -9.56 17.72 6.39
CA ALA A 13 -8.88 16.82 7.32
C ALA A 13 -8.92 15.37 6.83
N LYS A 14 -10.05 14.92 6.30
CA LYS A 14 -10.19 13.57 5.74
C LYS A 14 -9.24 13.35 4.57
N ARG A 15 -9.18 14.31 3.65
CA ARG A 15 -8.26 14.27 2.52
C ARG A 15 -6.81 14.21 3.01
N ASN A 16 -6.43 15.10 3.90
CA ASN A 16 -5.07 15.17 4.42
C ASN A 16 -4.68 13.90 5.19
N ALA A 17 -5.61 13.37 5.99
CA ALA A 17 -5.39 12.11 6.72
C ALA A 17 -5.20 10.94 5.74
N THR A 18 -5.97 10.89 4.66
CA THR A 18 -5.84 9.87 3.62
C THR A 18 -4.48 9.94 2.95
N LEU A 19 -4.05 11.13 2.55
CA LEU A 19 -2.73 11.33 1.93
C LEU A 19 -1.61 10.95 2.89
N ALA A 20 -1.75 11.30 4.17
CA ALA A 20 -0.75 10.95 5.19
C ALA A 20 -0.67 9.44 5.43
N GLN A 21 -1.80 8.74 5.50
CA GLN A 21 -1.80 7.27 5.63
C GLN A 21 -1.15 6.60 4.42
N HIS A 22 -1.47 7.08 3.22
CA HIS A 22 -0.87 6.55 1.99
C HIS A 22 0.64 6.74 2.00
N GLU A 23 1.12 7.92 2.37
CA GLU A 23 2.56 8.20 2.46
C GLU A 23 3.24 7.29 3.47
N LYS A 24 2.63 7.08 4.64
CA LYS A 24 3.15 6.16 5.66
C LYS A 24 3.22 4.72 5.13
N ALA A 25 2.19 4.28 4.42
CA ALA A 25 2.16 2.94 3.82
C ALA A 25 3.27 2.78 2.78
N VAL A 26 3.45 3.76 1.90
CA VAL A 26 4.51 3.75 0.88
C VAL A 26 5.88 3.65 1.54
N LYS A 27 6.16 4.50 2.51
CA LYS A 27 7.44 4.51 3.22
C LYS A 27 7.70 3.22 3.97
N PHE A 28 6.67 2.68 4.62
CA PHE A 28 6.78 1.41 5.33
C PHE A 28 7.17 0.28 4.36
N ILE A 29 6.51 0.18 3.23
CA ILE A 29 6.78 -0.85 2.23
C ILE A 29 8.20 -0.68 1.67
N GLN A 30 8.57 0.54 1.27
CA GLN A 30 9.90 0.83 0.73
C GLN A 30 11.00 0.50 1.74
N ASN A 31 10.82 0.88 3.00
CA ASN A 31 11.81 0.62 4.05
C ASN A 31 11.98 -0.89 4.29
N ASN A 32 10.88 -1.64 4.30
CA ASN A 32 10.96 -3.08 4.54
C ASN A 32 11.57 -3.82 3.34
N LEU A 33 11.29 -3.39 2.12
CA LEU A 33 11.97 -3.95 0.95
C LEU A 33 13.48 -3.65 1.00
N GLY A 34 13.85 -2.43 1.41
CA GLY A 34 15.25 -2.08 1.62
C GLY A 34 15.93 -2.93 2.70
N LEU A 35 15.21 -3.24 3.78
CA LEU A 35 15.73 -4.13 4.83
C LEU A 35 15.97 -5.53 4.29
N CYS A 36 15.10 -6.04 3.42
CA CYS A 36 15.33 -7.31 2.73
C CYS A 36 16.63 -7.29 1.92
N ASP A 37 16.92 -6.20 1.23
CA ASP A 37 18.15 -6.06 0.47
C ASP A 37 19.40 -6.06 1.36
N VAL A 38 19.34 -5.34 2.48
CA VAL A 38 20.44 -5.28 3.45
C VAL A 38 20.64 -6.60 4.16
N GLN A 39 19.55 -7.26 4.54
CA GLN A 39 19.58 -8.54 5.26
C GLN A 39 20.07 -9.69 4.38
N GLY A 40 19.84 -9.60 3.06
CA GLY A 40 20.29 -10.60 2.10
C GLY A 40 19.45 -11.86 2.05
N GLY A 41 18.26 -11.86 2.63
CA GLY A 41 17.35 -13.00 2.67
C GLY A 41 16.86 -13.29 4.09
N GLY A 42 16.14 -14.40 4.25
CA GLY A 42 15.59 -14.81 5.55
C GLY A 42 14.31 -14.08 5.91
N THR A 43 13.87 -14.24 7.14
CA THR A 43 12.60 -13.70 7.63
C THR A 43 12.73 -12.24 8.05
N LEU A 44 11.81 -11.42 7.61
CA LEU A 44 11.65 -10.04 8.05
C LEU A 44 10.37 -9.91 8.85
N GLU A 45 10.48 -9.44 10.09
CA GLU A 45 9.33 -9.22 10.95
C GLU A 45 8.77 -7.82 10.75
N LEU A 46 7.49 -7.72 10.38
CA LEU A 46 6.77 -6.45 10.26
C LEU A 46 6.21 -6.02 11.62
N SER A 47 5.82 -6.99 12.43
CA SER A 47 5.29 -6.80 13.78
C SER A 47 5.44 -8.11 14.54
N SER A 48 4.99 -8.16 15.80
CA SER A 48 5.01 -9.38 16.60
C SER A 48 4.17 -10.52 16.00
N THR A 49 3.24 -10.19 15.10
CA THR A 49 2.30 -11.18 14.55
C THR A 49 2.40 -11.34 13.02
N ARG A 50 3.19 -10.52 12.36
CA ARG A 50 3.31 -10.53 10.90
C ARG A 50 4.76 -10.54 10.46
N SER A 51 5.08 -11.46 9.58
CA SER A 51 6.40 -11.56 8.98
C SER A 51 6.30 -12.12 7.56
N PHE A 52 7.35 -11.98 6.79
CA PHE A 52 7.48 -12.65 5.51
C PHE A 52 8.93 -13.00 5.24
N ASN A 53 9.16 -13.95 4.34
CA ASN A 53 10.49 -14.39 3.99
C ASN A 53 11.00 -13.57 2.79
N CYS A 54 12.10 -12.84 2.98
CA CYS A 54 12.72 -12.03 1.93
C CYS A 54 13.14 -12.86 0.71
N ASP A 55 13.47 -14.13 0.90
CA ASP A 55 13.85 -15.01 -0.21
C ASP A 55 12.68 -15.23 -1.18
N LEU A 56 11.44 -15.24 -0.66
CA LEU A 56 10.26 -15.45 -1.48
C LEU A 56 9.99 -14.27 -2.43
N ILE A 57 10.45 -13.08 -2.07
CA ILE A 57 10.25 -11.87 -2.88
C ILE A 57 11.50 -11.46 -3.66
N ALA A 58 12.54 -12.30 -3.64
CA ALA A 58 13.70 -12.09 -4.52
C ALA A 58 13.28 -12.05 -5.99
N ASN A 59 12.19 -12.75 -6.32
CA ASN A 59 11.59 -12.77 -7.65
C ASN A 59 10.17 -12.22 -7.60
N LYS A 60 9.71 -11.68 -8.72
CA LYS A 60 8.38 -11.09 -8.88
C LYS A 60 7.21 -12.04 -8.56
N GLY A 61 7.46 -13.35 -8.56
CA GLY A 61 6.38 -14.35 -8.46
C GLY A 61 5.61 -14.37 -7.14
N ASN A 62 6.10 -13.72 -6.10
CA ASN A 62 5.49 -13.75 -4.78
C ASN A 62 4.99 -12.38 -4.29
N ILE A 63 4.92 -11.39 -5.18
CA ILE A 63 4.46 -10.04 -4.83
C ILE A 63 3.04 -10.08 -4.26
N LYS A 64 2.16 -10.91 -4.80
CA LYS A 64 0.80 -11.03 -4.29
C LYS A 64 0.75 -11.52 -2.84
N ASN A 65 1.61 -12.48 -2.50
CA ASN A 65 1.69 -12.97 -1.12
C ASN A 65 2.20 -11.87 -0.17
N LEU A 66 3.22 -11.13 -0.60
CA LEU A 66 3.70 -9.98 0.15
C LEU A 66 2.59 -8.94 0.34
N ASN A 67 1.83 -8.64 -0.71
CA ASN A 67 0.73 -7.68 -0.63
C ASN A 67 -0.31 -8.11 0.42
N ASN A 68 -0.64 -9.39 0.50
CA ASN A 68 -1.58 -9.90 1.50
C ASN A 68 -1.03 -9.74 2.93
N VAL A 69 0.26 -9.99 3.14
CA VAL A 69 0.90 -9.79 4.44
C VAL A 69 0.88 -8.30 4.82
N LEU A 70 1.19 -7.43 3.88
CA LEU A 70 1.17 -5.97 4.10
C LEU A 70 -0.24 -5.48 4.47
N ILE A 71 -1.26 -5.94 3.76
CA ILE A 71 -2.65 -5.62 4.08
C ILE A 71 -2.97 -6.02 5.52
N GLY A 72 -2.66 -7.26 5.89
CA GLY A 72 -2.89 -7.75 7.25
C GLY A 72 -2.18 -6.88 8.29
N HIS A 73 -0.94 -6.48 8.01
CA HIS A 73 -0.19 -5.61 8.91
C HIS A 73 -0.88 -4.26 9.13
N PHE A 74 -1.28 -3.58 8.04
CA PHE A 74 -1.93 -2.27 8.15
C PHE A 74 -3.29 -2.37 8.85
N LEU A 75 -4.04 -3.44 8.62
CA LEU A 75 -5.31 -3.67 9.32
C LEU A 75 -5.08 -3.97 10.80
N ASP A 76 -4.02 -4.72 11.15
CA ASP A 76 -3.66 -5.00 12.54
C ASP A 76 -3.27 -3.72 13.30
N LEU A 77 -2.73 -2.72 12.61
CA LEU A 77 -2.44 -1.40 13.21
C LEU A 77 -3.71 -0.62 13.57
N GLY A 78 -4.87 -1.11 13.16
CA GLY A 78 -6.13 -0.44 13.42
C GLY A 78 -6.41 0.74 12.52
N TRP A 79 -5.72 0.85 11.40
CA TRP A 79 -5.95 1.93 10.44
C TRP A 79 -7.39 1.89 9.93
N LYS A 80 -7.99 3.07 9.85
CA LYS A 80 -9.37 3.25 9.41
C LYS A 80 -9.42 4.23 8.26
N ASN A 81 -10.45 4.09 7.44
CA ASN A 81 -10.71 5.03 6.35
C ASN A 81 -11.10 6.39 6.95
N PRO A 82 -10.33 7.46 6.68
CA PRO A 82 -10.65 8.79 7.20
C PRO A 82 -11.99 9.36 6.73
N TYR A 83 -12.55 8.83 5.64
CA TYR A 83 -13.88 9.22 5.15
C TYR A 83 -15.02 8.47 5.83
N GLY A 84 -14.70 7.59 6.79
CA GLY A 84 -15.72 6.91 7.60
C GLY A 84 -16.32 5.67 6.97
N GLU A 85 -15.80 5.20 5.84
CA GLU A 85 -16.26 3.96 5.23
C GLU A 85 -15.95 2.77 6.14
N THR A 86 -16.85 1.79 6.14
CA THR A 86 -16.72 0.59 6.97
C THR A 86 -15.89 -0.51 6.33
N ASP A 87 -15.69 -0.45 5.01
CA ASP A 87 -14.82 -1.38 4.30
C ASP A 87 -13.37 -1.25 4.81
N PRO A 88 -12.57 -2.33 4.71
CA PRO A 88 -11.16 -2.23 5.06
C PRO A 88 -10.47 -1.08 4.33
N VAL A 89 -9.64 -0.32 5.06
CA VAL A 89 -8.96 0.87 4.53
C VAL A 89 -7.99 0.53 3.41
N ILE A 90 -7.53 -0.71 3.33
CA ILE A 90 -6.66 -1.20 2.28
C ILE A 90 -7.13 -2.59 1.84
N TYR A 91 -7.07 -2.86 0.55
CA TYR A 91 -7.43 -4.16 -0.01
C TYR A 91 -6.56 -4.48 -1.22
N ALA A 92 -6.51 -5.75 -1.59
CA ALA A 92 -5.82 -6.20 -2.79
C ALA A 92 -6.81 -6.29 -3.95
N GLY A 93 -6.44 -5.80 -5.12
CA GLY A 93 -7.30 -5.89 -6.28
C GLY A 93 -6.64 -5.40 -7.55
N THR A 94 -7.11 -5.93 -8.68
CA THR A 94 -6.59 -5.62 -10.00
C THR A 94 -7.42 -4.57 -10.73
N ASN A 95 -8.56 -4.20 -10.18
CA ASN A 95 -9.46 -3.22 -10.81
C ASN A 95 -10.01 -2.25 -9.76
N SER A 96 -10.58 -1.17 -10.24
CA SER A 96 -11.04 -0.05 -9.42
C SER A 96 -12.48 -0.19 -8.93
N SER A 97 -13.13 -1.34 -9.13
CA SER A 97 -14.57 -1.48 -8.85
C SER A 97 -14.94 -1.27 -7.38
N GLN A 98 -14.00 -1.52 -6.47
CA GLN A 98 -14.19 -1.37 -5.03
C GLN A 98 -13.44 -0.16 -4.44
N ASP A 99 -12.87 0.69 -5.29
CA ASP A 99 -12.20 1.89 -4.82
C ASP A 99 -13.22 2.86 -4.22
N ARG A 100 -12.87 3.45 -3.09
CA ARG A 100 -13.67 4.44 -2.37
C ARG A 100 -12.76 5.54 -1.86
N ASP A 101 -13.31 6.72 -1.62
CA ASP A 101 -12.55 7.81 -1.02
C ASP A 101 -11.95 7.37 0.31
N GLY A 102 -10.67 7.62 0.50
CA GLY A 102 -9.92 7.23 1.70
C GLY A 102 -9.41 5.80 1.72
N ARG A 103 -9.80 4.99 0.76
CA ARG A 103 -9.38 3.59 0.66
C ARG A 103 -8.13 3.46 -0.21
N MET A 104 -7.25 2.56 0.17
CA MET A 104 -6.07 2.22 -0.62
C MET A 104 -6.27 0.87 -1.30
N ARG A 105 -5.72 0.72 -2.48
CA ARG A 105 -5.68 -0.56 -3.19
C ARG A 105 -4.24 -0.91 -3.51
N ILE A 106 -3.82 -2.10 -3.10
CA ILE A 106 -2.50 -2.61 -3.41
C ILE A 106 -2.60 -3.67 -4.50
N ASP A 107 -1.75 -3.57 -5.49
CA ASP A 107 -1.79 -4.44 -6.67
C ASP A 107 -0.37 -4.75 -7.15
N GLU A 108 -0.27 -5.81 -7.92
CA GLU A 108 0.93 -6.11 -8.70
C GLU A 108 0.76 -5.47 -10.08
N THR A 109 1.76 -4.71 -10.51
CA THR A 109 1.74 -4.07 -11.82
C THR A 109 3.02 -4.36 -12.58
N GLU A 110 2.96 -4.24 -13.89
CA GLU A 110 4.11 -4.49 -14.75
C GLU A 110 5.21 -3.45 -14.58
N CYS A 111 6.42 -3.87 -14.87
CA CYS A 111 7.56 -2.99 -15.02
C CYS A 111 7.52 -2.26 -16.37
N PRO A 112 8.32 -1.19 -16.55
CA PRO A 112 8.46 -0.59 -17.87
C PRO A 112 8.84 -1.66 -18.92
N GLY A 113 8.10 -1.72 -20.01
CA GLY A 113 8.27 -2.74 -21.03
C GLY A 113 7.40 -4.00 -20.85
N GLY A 114 6.55 -4.02 -19.82
CA GLY A 114 5.59 -5.09 -19.58
C GLY A 114 6.05 -6.13 -18.57
N TYR A 115 5.19 -7.11 -18.31
CA TYR A 115 5.46 -8.19 -17.35
C TYR A 115 6.67 -9.05 -17.69
N SER A 116 7.08 -9.09 -18.96
CA SER A 116 8.31 -9.80 -19.34
C SER A 116 9.55 -9.18 -18.68
N ASN A 117 9.50 -7.90 -18.36
CA ASN A 117 10.58 -7.17 -17.68
C ASN A 117 10.45 -7.21 -16.15
N GLY A 118 9.40 -7.79 -15.63
CA GLY A 118 9.20 -7.92 -14.19
C GLY A 118 7.89 -7.33 -13.73
N ALA A 119 7.76 -7.27 -12.42
CA ALA A 119 6.58 -6.70 -11.76
C ALA A 119 6.98 -5.89 -10.52
N ARG A 120 6.11 -5.00 -10.11
CA ARG A 120 6.30 -4.14 -8.94
C ARG A 120 4.96 -3.91 -8.26
N ILE A 121 4.98 -3.25 -7.11
CA ILE A 121 3.78 -2.94 -6.36
C ILE A 121 3.23 -1.59 -6.80
N ALA A 122 1.93 -1.52 -7.03
CA ALA A 122 1.20 -0.28 -7.19
C ALA A 122 0.33 -0.08 -5.94
N LEU A 123 0.54 1.00 -5.22
CA LEU A 123 -0.32 1.37 -4.09
C LEU A 123 -1.16 2.57 -4.50
N TRP A 124 -2.42 2.27 -4.82
CA TRP A 124 -3.39 3.26 -5.27
C TRP A 124 -3.99 4.00 -4.10
N ILE A 125 -4.23 5.29 -4.30
CA ILE A 125 -4.96 6.12 -3.37
C ILE A 125 -6.11 6.81 -4.10
N LYS A 126 -7.22 6.96 -3.39
CA LYS A 126 -8.37 7.71 -3.88
C LYS A 126 -8.86 8.69 -2.82
N THR A 127 -8.98 9.94 -3.23
CA THR A 127 -9.76 10.96 -2.52
C THR A 127 -10.75 11.54 -3.53
N HIS A 128 -11.60 12.45 -3.10
CA HIS A 128 -12.51 13.11 -4.05
C HIS A 128 -11.78 13.97 -5.11
N LYS A 129 -10.48 14.23 -4.91
CA LYS A 129 -9.66 15.06 -5.82
C LYS A 129 -8.55 14.31 -6.51
N GLU A 130 -8.00 13.29 -5.86
CA GLU A 130 -6.86 12.54 -6.36
C GLU A 130 -7.21 11.08 -6.59
N TYR A 131 -6.62 10.53 -7.64
CA TYR A 131 -6.67 9.09 -7.90
C TYR A 131 -5.43 8.70 -8.68
N TYR A 132 -4.48 8.06 -7.99
CA TYR A 132 -3.21 7.69 -8.60
C TYR A 132 -2.52 6.56 -7.82
N PRO A 133 -1.65 5.78 -8.47
CA PRO A 133 -0.78 4.84 -7.77
C PRO A 133 0.55 5.48 -7.42
N VAL A 134 1.18 5.01 -6.35
CA VAL A 134 2.63 5.12 -6.17
C VAL A 134 3.22 3.76 -6.48
N LEU A 135 4.24 3.74 -7.33
CA LEU A 135 4.89 2.53 -7.78
C LEU A 135 6.09 2.24 -6.88
N ILE A 136 6.14 1.03 -6.36
CA ILE A 136 7.17 0.59 -5.42
C ILE A 136 7.83 -0.65 -5.99
N GLU A 137 9.15 -0.62 -6.08
CA GLU A 137 9.90 -1.77 -6.57
C GLU A 137 11.09 -2.09 -5.67
N LYS A 138 11.52 -3.34 -5.74
CA LYS A 138 12.73 -3.84 -5.08
C LYS A 138 13.78 -4.09 -6.15
N ASP A 139 15.04 -3.95 -5.78
CA ASP A 139 16.13 -4.31 -6.67
C ASP A 139 15.96 -5.73 -7.21
N GLY A 140 16.09 -5.86 -8.52
CA GLY A 140 15.95 -7.14 -9.21
C GLY A 140 14.54 -7.48 -9.67
N TRP A 141 13.53 -6.71 -9.26
CA TRP A 141 12.16 -6.96 -9.72
C TRP A 141 11.93 -6.53 -11.18
N CYS A 142 12.53 -5.42 -11.56
CA CYS A 142 12.43 -4.93 -12.93
C CYS A 142 13.78 -5.11 -13.67
N LYS A 143 13.71 -5.62 -14.86
CA LYS A 143 14.89 -5.73 -15.74
C LYS A 143 15.14 -4.38 -16.41
N ASN A 144 16.37 -4.04 -16.54
CA ASN A 144 16.79 -2.84 -17.28
C ASN A 144 17.18 -3.19 -18.70
#